data_e34b8a4f52f1261af14c7170f1511362
#
_entry.id   e34b8a4f52f1261af14c7170f1511362
#
_cell.length_a   1.000
_cell.length_b   1.000
_cell.length_c   1.000
_cell.angle_alpha   90.00
_cell.angle_beta   90.00
_cell.angle_gamma   90.00
#
_symmetry.space_group_name_H-M   'P 1'
#
loop_
_entity.id
_entity.type
_entity.pdbx_description
1 polymer ?
#
loop_
_entity_poly.entity_id
_entity_poly.type
_entity_poly.pdbx_seq_one_letter_code
_entity_poly.pdbx_strand_id
1 'polypeptide(L)'
;MSSVNEWVVREYLEALGFLVRQPRKYQVVARSKNLHEEVDLLAFNPAVKGPGELPGTLVWGARELSQVAGAVVAVRGWHSEKFTTAILTGSPEIYRFAEAESVKRAAAELGIERPARVLCLADLPADAEQRAEALDFLKARGIDGVILFRPMLLELAERVDVKKTYEKSDLLQILRILKNYDLLRSGQMDLFRQTRRRRTASPTPESPEELPLTEDTEVHGEEENPGE
;
A
#
# COMPACT_ATOMS: atom_id res chain seq x y z
N MET A 1 15.38 -11.96 -8.72
CA MET A 1 14.45 -11.98 -7.58
C MET A 1 13.41 -10.91 -7.87
N SER A 2 12.12 -11.23 -7.68
CA SER A 2 11.06 -10.22 -7.76
C SER A 2 11.30 -9.16 -6.70
N SER A 3 11.05 -7.88 -7.02
CA SER A 3 11.07 -6.83 -6.02
C SER A 3 9.89 -7.05 -5.05
N VAL A 4 10.04 -6.60 -3.81
CA VAL A 4 8.93 -6.64 -2.81
C VAL A 4 7.68 -5.94 -3.37
N ASN A 5 7.88 -4.87 -4.13
CA ASN A 5 6.80 -4.11 -4.74
C ASN A 5 6.01 -4.93 -5.77
N GLU A 6 6.71 -5.68 -6.65
CA GLU A 6 6.08 -6.58 -7.62
C GLU A 6 5.29 -7.69 -6.91
N TRP A 7 5.83 -8.21 -5.83
CA TRP A 7 5.16 -9.22 -5.03
C TRP A 7 3.87 -8.71 -4.38
N VAL A 8 3.89 -7.51 -3.79
CA VAL A 8 2.69 -6.87 -3.21
C VAL A 8 1.60 -6.67 -4.27
N VAL A 9 1.96 -6.15 -5.45
CA VAL A 9 1.02 -5.95 -6.55
C VAL A 9 0.45 -7.27 -7.05
N ARG A 10 1.27 -8.30 -7.14
CA ARG A 10 0.83 -9.65 -7.50
C ARG A 10 -0.19 -10.18 -6.51
N GLU A 11 0.10 -10.15 -5.22
CA GLU A 11 -0.82 -10.61 -4.17
C GLU A 11 -2.16 -9.87 -4.20
N TYR A 12 -2.12 -8.57 -4.47
CA TYR A 12 -3.33 -7.77 -4.61
C TYR A 12 -4.18 -8.21 -5.80
N LEU A 13 -3.58 -8.38 -6.97
CA LEU A 13 -4.28 -8.82 -8.17
C LEU A 13 -4.84 -10.26 -8.00
N GLU A 14 -4.06 -11.17 -7.41
CA GLU A 14 -4.52 -12.53 -7.09
C GLU A 14 -5.67 -12.52 -6.07
N ALA A 15 -5.64 -11.64 -5.07
CA ALA A 15 -6.74 -11.46 -4.12
C ALA A 15 -8.03 -10.90 -4.77
N LEU A 16 -7.91 -10.23 -5.92
CA LEU A 16 -9.02 -9.78 -6.76
C LEU A 16 -9.51 -10.87 -7.74
N GLY A 17 -8.85 -12.03 -7.78
CA GLY A 17 -9.22 -13.15 -8.63
C GLY A 17 -8.52 -13.19 -9.99
N PHE A 18 -7.52 -12.37 -10.21
CA PHE A 18 -6.69 -12.44 -11.40
C PHE A 18 -5.75 -13.65 -11.37
N LEU A 19 -5.51 -14.23 -12.51
CA LEU A 19 -4.37 -15.12 -12.75
C LEU A 19 -3.16 -14.25 -13.12
N VAL A 20 -2.13 -14.27 -12.29
CA VAL A 20 -0.97 -13.38 -12.47
C VAL A 20 0.25 -14.20 -12.85
N ARG A 21 0.89 -13.79 -13.96
CA ARG A 21 2.16 -14.33 -14.40
C ARG A 21 3.23 -13.27 -14.32
N GLN A 22 4.35 -13.61 -13.72
CA GLN A 22 5.54 -12.78 -13.73
C GLN A 22 6.46 -13.26 -14.87
N PRO A 23 6.72 -12.42 -15.92
CA PRO A 23 7.66 -12.75 -16.95
C PRO A 23 9.06 -12.99 -16.38
N ARG A 24 9.75 -14.01 -16.89
CA ARG A 24 11.14 -14.26 -16.48
C ARG A 24 12.04 -13.20 -17.10
N LYS A 25 12.74 -12.46 -16.25
CA LYS A 25 13.77 -11.52 -16.69
C LYS A 25 15.07 -12.30 -16.90
N TYR A 26 15.48 -12.47 -18.14
CA TYR A 26 16.78 -13.06 -18.48
C TYR A 26 17.79 -11.93 -18.67
N GLN A 27 18.85 -11.91 -17.87
CA GLN A 27 20.02 -11.11 -18.20
C GLN A 27 20.76 -11.80 -19.34
N VAL A 28 20.50 -11.42 -20.56
CA VAL A 28 21.31 -11.85 -21.71
C VAL A 28 22.54 -10.95 -21.75
N VAL A 29 23.68 -11.55 -21.44
CA VAL A 29 24.98 -10.94 -21.68
C VAL A 29 25.20 -10.89 -23.17
N ALA A 30 24.73 -9.89 -23.85
CA ALA A 30 25.21 -9.32 -25.08
C ALA A 30 24.12 -8.55 -25.89
N ARG A 31 24.48 -7.33 -26.24
CA ARG A 31 24.18 -6.54 -27.46
C ARG A 31 22.75 -6.18 -27.86
N SER A 32 21.70 -6.76 -27.37
CA SER A 32 20.35 -6.20 -27.54
C SER A 32 19.72 -5.92 -26.19
N LYS A 33 19.40 -4.66 -25.91
CA LYS A 33 18.51 -4.28 -24.80
C LYS A 33 17.16 -4.93 -25.12
N ASN A 34 16.93 -6.12 -24.55
CA ASN A 34 15.70 -6.85 -24.78
C ASN A 34 14.54 -6.14 -24.10
N LEU A 35 13.55 -5.77 -24.89
CA LEU A 35 12.23 -5.22 -24.52
C LEU A 35 11.47 -6.05 -23.46
N HIS A 36 11.97 -7.24 -23.12
CA HIS A 36 11.37 -8.14 -22.14
C HIS A 36 11.49 -7.71 -20.66
N GLU A 37 12.40 -6.78 -20.33
CA GLU A 37 12.69 -6.41 -18.95
C GLU A 37 11.73 -5.38 -18.35
N GLU A 38 10.77 -4.91 -19.13
CA GLU A 38 9.98 -3.72 -18.80
C GLU A 38 8.57 -4.03 -18.28
N VAL A 39 8.03 -5.22 -18.62
CA VAL A 39 6.78 -5.73 -18.07
C VAL A 39 7.07 -6.50 -16.79
N ASP A 40 6.51 -6.04 -15.70
CA ASP A 40 6.72 -6.70 -14.40
C ASP A 40 5.72 -7.85 -14.17
N LEU A 41 4.44 -7.64 -14.51
CA LEU A 41 3.39 -8.65 -14.36
C LEU A 41 2.46 -8.66 -15.57
N LEU A 42 1.95 -9.85 -15.89
CA LEU A 42 0.83 -10.10 -16.79
C LEU A 42 -0.35 -10.60 -15.97
N ALA A 43 -1.50 -9.94 -16.05
CA ALA A 43 -2.67 -10.27 -15.29
C ALA A 43 -3.84 -10.61 -16.22
N PHE A 44 -4.51 -11.73 -15.97
CA PHE A 44 -5.72 -12.20 -16.67
C PHE A 44 -6.88 -12.34 -15.69
N ASN A 45 -8.02 -11.75 -16.03
CA ASN A 45 -9.23 -11.85 -15.21
C ASN A 45 -10.20 -12.89 -15.79
N PRO A 46 -10.29 -14.09 -15.21
CA PRO A 46 -11.18 -15.14 -15.74
C PRO A 46 -12.68 -14.84 -15.54
N ALA A 47 -13.02 -13.87 -14.70
CA ALA A 47 -14.40 -13.48 -14.45
C ALA A 47 -14.99 -12.59 -15.56
N VAL A 48 -14.13 -11.90 -16.32
CA VAL A 48 -14.54 -11.03 -17.42
C VAL A 48 -14.58 -11.82 -18.72
N LYS A 49 -15.76 -11.90 -19.31
CA LYS A 49 -15.96 -12.56 -20.61
C LYS A 49 -15.86 -11.53 -21.73
N GLY A 50 -15.05 -11.85 -22.75
CA GLY A 50 -14.86 -10.98 -23.91
C GLY A 50 -13.76 -9.93 -23.69
N PRO A 51 -13.75 -8.84 -24.48
CA PRO A 51 -12.65 -7.87 -24.47
C PRO A 51 -12.52 -7.06 -23.17
N GLY A 52 -13.56 -7.09 -22.32
CA GLY A 52 -13.63 -6.22 -21.15
C GLY A 52 -13.88 -4.75 -21.52
N GLU A 53 -14.11 -3.94 -20.52
CA GLU A 53 -14.23 -2.49 -20.67
C GLU A 53 -13.12 -1.79 -19.91
N LEU A 54 -12.58 -0.73 -20.51
CA LEU A 54 -11.63 0.13 -19.80
C LEU A 54 -12.42 1.14 -18.97
N PRO A 55 -12.14 1.26 -17.67
CA PRO A 55 -12.76 2.25 -16.81
C PRO A 55 -12.57 3.67 -17.33
N GLY A 56 -13.57 4.53 -17.13
CA GLY A 56 -13.50 5.93 -17.55
C GLY A 56 -12.55 6.80 -16.71
N THR A 57 -12.15 6.31 -15.53
CA THR A 57 -11.19 6.96 -14.63
C THR A 57 -9.80 6.40 -14.83
N LEU A 58 -8.76 7.20 -14.59
CA LEU A 58 -7.38 6.73 -14.71
C LEU A 58 -6.86 6.07 -13.43
N VAL A 59 -7.32 6.46 -12.24
CA VAL A 59 -6.94 5.84 -10.97
C VAL A 59 -7.87 4.69 -10.67
N TRP A 60 -7.29 3.49 -10.52
CA TRP A 60 -8.03 2.24 -10.38
C TRP A 60 -7.85 1.60 -9.00
N GLY A 61 -8.95 1.13 -8.46
CA GLY A 61 -9.04 0.21 -7.33
C GLY A 61 -9.69 -1.11 -7.75
N ALA A 62 -10.16 -1.89 -6.78
CA ALA A 62 -10.78 -3.18 -7.03
C ALA A 62 -12.00 -3.10 -7.95
N ARG A 63 -12.79 -2.02 -7.85
CA ARG A 63 -13.99 -1.80 -8.65
C ARG A 63 -13.67 -1.66 -10.14
N GLU A 64 -12.72 -0.83 -10.47
CA GLU A 64 -12.28 -0.58 -11.85
C GLU A 64 -11.61 -1.84 -12.42
N LEU A 65 -10.73 -2.47 -11.65
CA LEU A 65 -10.05 -3.70 -12.05
C LEU A 65 -11.02 -4.84 -12.34
N SER A 66 -12.17 -4.93 -11.67
CA SER A 66 -13.16 -5.97 -11.91
C SER A 66 -13.74 -5.97 -13.32
N GLN A 67 -13.62 -4.88 -14.07
CA GLN A 67 -14.13 -4.73 -15.44
C GLN A 67 -13.08 -5.08 -16.50
N VAL A 68 -11.82 -5.23 -16.10
CA VAL A 68 -10.67 -5.40 -17.00
C VAL A 68 -10.44 -6.89 -17.26
N ALA A 69 -10.45 -7.30 -18.54
CA ALA A 69 -10.20 -8.69 -18.94
C ALA A 69 -8.75 -9.12 -18.73
N GLY A 70 -7.80 -8.20 -18.90
CA GLY A 70 -6.41 -8.47 -18.64
C GLY A 70 -5.54 -7.21 -18.79
N ALA A 71 -4.37 -7.26 -18.17
CA ALA A 71 -3.48 -6.13 -18.09
C ALA A 71 -2.01 -6.49 -18.23
N VAL A 72 -1.28 -5.58 -18.83
CA VAL A 72 0.19 -5.46 -18.76
C VAL A 72 0.50 -4.51 -17.63
N VAL A 73 1.27 -4.94 -16.65
CA VAL A 73 1.49 -4.16 -15.44
C VAL A 73 2.97 -3.84 -15.27
N ALA A 74 3.28 -2.57 -15.04
CA ALA A 74 4.59 -2.12 -14.57
C ALA A 74 4.49 -1.57 -13.14
N VAL A 75 5.50 -1.84 -12.33
CA VAL A 75 5.52 -1.48 -10.92
C VAL A 75 6.69 -0.53 -10.65
N ARG A 76 6.38 0.69 -10.21
CA ARG A 76 7.36 1.74 -9.87
C ARG A 76 7.14 2.15 -8.42
N GLY A 77 7.67 1.32 -7.53
CA GLY A 77 7.55 1.49 -6.09
C GLY A 77 8.64 2.41 -5.50
N TRP A 78 8.87 3.57 -6.06
CA TRP A 78 9.79 4.58 -5.53
C TRP A 78 9.10 5.33 -4.37
N HIS A 79 9.07 4.70 -3.20
CA HIS A 79 8.25 5.16 -2.06
C HIS A 79 8.74 6.46 -1.42
N SER A 80 9.95 6.90 -1.72
CA SER A 80 10.50 8.20 -1.32
C SER A 80 10.07 9.35 -2.24
N GLU A 81 9.49 9.03 -3.41
CA GLU A 81 9.16 9.98 -4.45
C GLU A 81 7.64 10.12 -4.64
N LYS A 82 7.22 11.33 -5.04
CA LYS A 82 5.89 11.56 -5.58
C LYS A 82 6.01 11.78 -7.08
N PHE A 83 5.22 11.05 -7.85
CA PHE A 83 5.30 11.07 -9.31
C PHE A 83 4.67 12.36 -9.87
N THR A 84 5.43 13.44 -9.78
CA THR A 84 5.12 14.73 -10.42
C THR A 84 5.36 14.65 -11.92
N THR A 85 4.79 15.58 -12.69
CA THR A 85 5.03 15.69 -14.15
C THR A 85 6.52 15.79 -14.48
N ALA A 86 7.32 16.47 -13.65
CA ALA A 86 8.76 16.57 -13.82
C ALA A 86 9.46 15.19 -13.75
N ILE A 87 9.15 14.38 -12.73
CA ILE A 87 9.69 13.02 -12.58
C ILE A 87 9.22 12.13 -13.73
N LEU A 88 7.93 12.21 -14.07
CA LEU A 88 7.34 11.43 -15.15
C LEU A 88 7.95 11.78 -16.50
N THR A 89 8.28 13.04 -16.75
CA THR A 89 8.96 13.48 -17.98
C THR A 89 10.44 13.07 -18.00
N GLY A 90 11.12 13.14 -16.86
CA GLY A 90 12.53 12.80 -16.72
C GLY A 90 12.84 11.31 -16.75
N SER A 91 11.83 10.44 -16.66
CA SER A 91 12.00 8.97 -16.55
C SER A 91 11.25 8.22 -17.65
N PRO A 92 11.69 8.31 -18.92
CA PRO A 92 11.00 7.68 -20.06
C PRO A 92 10.94 6.15 -19.97
N GLU A 93 11.83 5.52 -19.20
CA GLU A 93 11.85 4.07 -18.95
C GLU A 93 10.58 3.57 -18.24
N ILE A 94 9.85 4.45 -17.53
CA ILE A 94 8.59 4.10 -16.88
C ILE A 94 7.55 3.58 -17.88
N TYR A 95 7.57 4.09 -19.13
CA TYR A 95 6.51 3.85 -20.11
C TYR A 95 6.82 2.74 -21.12
N ARG A 96 8.03 2.20 -21.14
CA ARG A 96 8.44 1.20 -22.12
C ARG A 96 7.55 -0.05 -22.15
N PHE A 97 7.01 -0.46 -20.99
CA PHE A 97 6.06 -1.59 -20.91
C PHE A 97 4.78 -1.34 -21.74
N ALA A 98 4.42 -0.08 -21.97
CA ALA A 98 3.24 0.34 -22.73
C ALA A 98 3.52 0.53 -24.24
N GLU A 99 4.76 0.31 -24.71
CA GLU A 99 5.11 0.34 -26.12
C GLU A 99 4.40 -0.75 -26.91
N ALA A 100 4.11 -0.46 -28.18
CA ALA A 100 3.30 -1.35 -29.04
C ALA A 100 3.82 -2.79 -29.09
N GLU A 101 5.14 -2.99 -29.17
CA GLU A 101 5.74 -4.33 -29.20
C GLU A 101 5.58 -5.09 -27.89
N SER A 102 5.72 -4.41 -26.74
CA SER A 102 5.53 -5.01 -25.42
C SER A 102 4.08 -5.41 -25.21
N VAL A 103 3.14 -4.54 -25.60
CA VAL A 103 1.70 -4.80 -25.51
C VAL A 103 1.27 -5.94 -26.43
N LYS A 104 1.75 -5.95 -27.68
CA LYS A 104 1.45 -6.99 -28.67
C LYS A 104 1.89 -8.37 -28.18
N ARG A 105 3.06 -8.47 -27.57
CA ARG A 105 3.58 -9.71 -27.00
C ARG A 105 2.74 -10.17 -25.82
N ALA A 106 2.42 -9.24 -24.91
CA ALA A 106 1.56 -9.53 -23.77
C ALA A 106 0.16 -9.96 -24.20
N ALA A 107 -0.40 -9.34 -25.23
CA ALA A 107 -1.67 -9.71 -25.84
C ALA A 107 -1.66 -11.18 -26.31
N ALA A 108 -0.60 -11.57 -27.01
CA ALA A 108 -0.43 -12.97 -27.47
C ALA A 108 -0.27 -13.94 -26.30
N GLU A 109 0.48 -13.55 -25.24
CA GLU A 109 0.66 -14.40 -24.06
C GLU A 109 -0.61 -14.56 -23.22
N LEU A 110 -1.43 -13.51 -23.13
CA LEU A 110 -2.69 -13.51 -22.38
C LEU A 110 -3.86 -14.07 -23.18
N GLY A 111 -3.71 -14.21 -24.51
CA GLY A 111 -4.83 -14.56 -25.38
C GLY A 111 -5.92 -13.50 -25.46
N ILE A 112 -5.56 -12.23 -25.26
CA ILE A 112 -6.45 -11.07 -25.25
C ILE A 112 -6.01 -10.09 -26.33
N GLU A 113 -6.97 -9.61 -27.10
CA GLU A 113 -6.67 -8.68 -28.21
C GLU A 113 -6.08 -7.36 -27.72
N ARG A 114 -6.62 -6.81 -26.62
CA ARG A 114 -6.22 -5.50 -26.07
C ARG A 114 -6.11 -5.54 -24.55
N PRO A 115 -4.95 -5.95 -24.00
CA PRO A 115 -4.71 -5.85 -22.57
C PRO A 115 -4.56 -4.39 -22.14
N ALA A 116 -5.09 -4.05 -20.96
CA ALA A 116 -4.94 -2.74 -20.37
C ALA A 116 -3.49 -2.46 -19.96
N ARG A 117 -3.01 -1.24 -20.17
CA ARG A 117 -1.68 -0.77 -19.73
C ARG A 117 -1.79 -0.14 -18.37
N VAL A 118 -1.36 -0.85 -17.36
CA VAL A 118 -1.54 -0.48 -15.95
C VAL A 118 -0.19 -0.15 -15.31
N LEU A 119 -0.10 1.02 -14.69
CA LEU A 119 1.08 1.48 -13.97
C LEU A 119 0.80 1.53 -12.47
N CYS A 120 1.59 0.79 -11.67
CA CYS A 120 1.53 0.85 -10.21
C CYS A 120 2.55 1.86 -9.71
N LEU A 121 2.09 2.90 -9.00
CA LEU A 121 2.92 3.99 -8.48
C LEU A 121 2.85 4.04 -6.96
N ALA A 122 3.94 4.47 -6.33
CA ALA A 122 3.98 4.69 -4.90
C ALA A 122 2.94 5.72 -4.44
N ASP A 123 2.96 6.90 -5.05
CA ASP A 123 2.00 7.98 -4.79
C ASP A 123 2.00 9.02 -5.92
N LEU A 124 0.97 9.85 -5.96
CA LEU A 124 0.83 11.02 -6.82
C LEU A 124 0.92 12.30 -5.97
N PRO A 125 1.16 13.47 -6.58
CA PRO A 125 1.14 14.74 -5.87
C PRO A 125 -0.12 14.91 -5.02
N ALA A 126 0.02 15.49 -3.84
CA ALA A 126 -1.10 15.77 -2.94
C ALA A 126 -1.90 16.99 -3.41
N ASP A 127 -1.24 17.93 -4.07
CA ASP A 127 -1.86 19.08 -4.69
C ASP A 127 -2.75 18.65 -5.86
N ALA A 128 -3.96 19.18 -5.93
CA ALA A 128 -4.98 18.74 -6.89
C ALA A 128 -4.61 19.08 -8.34
N GLU A 129 -4.02 20.25 -8.57
CA GLU A 129 -3.62 20.71 -9.91
C GLU A 129 -2.44 19.88 -10.44
N GLN A 130 -1.39 19.73 -9.65
CA GLN A 130 -0.24 18.90 -10.01
C GLN A 130 -0.62 17.42 -10.20
N ARG A 131 -1.59 16.94 -9.41
CA ARG A 131 -2.11 15.58 -9.56
C ARG A 131 -2.86 15.41 -10.88
N ALA A 132 -3.72 16.36 -11.23
CA ALA A 132 -4.45 16.36 -12.51
C ALA A 132 -3.47 16.40 -13.69
N GLU A 133 -2.47 17.28 -13.64
CA GLU A 133 -1.43 17.39 -14.66
C GLU A 133 -0.64 16.07 -14.83
N ALA A 134 -0.26 15.43 -13.73
CA ALA A 134 0.43 14.14 -13.77
C ALA A 134 -0.44 13.04 -14.39
N LEU A 135 -1.74 13.00 -14.06
CA LEU A 135 -2.68 12.03 -14.62
C LEU A 135 -2.90 12.26 -16.12
N ASP A 136 -3.08 13.51 -16.55
CA ASP A 136 -3.21 13.86 -17.98
C ASP A 136 -1.95 13.49 -18.77
N PHE A 137 -0.79 13.72 -18.19
CA PHE A 137 0.47 13.30 -18.79
C PHE A 137 0.56 11.77 -18.96
N LEU A 138 0.19 10.99 -17.94
CA LEU A 138 0.15 9.53 -18.00
C LEU A 138 -0.82 9.03 -19.06
N LYS A 139 -2.00 9.64 -19.15
CA LYS A 139 -3.00 9.33 -20.17
C LYS A 139 -2.48 9.61 -21.58
N ALA A 140 -1.81 10.75 -21.78
CA ALA A 140 -1.18 11.10 -23.06
C ALA A 140 -0.06 10.12 -23.46
N ARG A 141 0.58 9.47 -22.50
CA ARG A 141 1.57 8.38 -22.71
C ARG A 141 0.94 7.02 -22.97
N GLY A 142 -0.38 6.96 -23.02
CA GLY A 142 -1.12 5.75 -23.35
C GLY A 142 -1.31 4.80 -22.16
N ILE A 143 -1.17 5.27 -20.94
CA ILE A 143 -1.53 4.50 -19.74
C ILE A 143 -3.05 4.47 -19.62
N ASP A 144 -3.62 3.27 -19.47
CA ASP A 144 -5.05 3.06 -19.34
C ASP A 144 -5.50 3.11 -17.87
N GLY A 145 -4.63 2.71 -16.92
CA GLY A 145 -4.92 2.72 -15.50
C GLY A 145 -3.71 2.90 -14.60
N VAL A 146 -3.93 3.53 -13.45
CA VAL A 146 -2.92 3.74 -12.40
C VAL A 146 -3.42 3.15 -11.09
N ILE A 147 -2.63 2.27 -10.48
CA ILE A 147 -2.87 1.74 -9.15
C ILE A 147 -1.90 2.40 -8.18
N LEU A 148 -2.42 2.94 -7.07
CA LEU A 148 -1.60 3.55 -6.03
C LEU A 148 -1.36 2.57 -4.88
N PHE A 149 -0.13 2.53 -4.37
CA PHE A 149 0.26 1.57 -3.32
C PHE A 149 -0.56 1.72 -2.04
N ARG A 150 -0.83 2.95 -1.60
CA ARG A 150 -1.55 3.14 -0.34
C ARG A 150 -2.98 2.58 -0.37
N PRO A 151 -3.87 2.95 -1.32
CA PRO A 151 -5.20 2.35 -1.43
C PRO A 151 -5.15 0.83 -1.61
N MET A 152 -4.25 0.35 -2.46
CA MET A 152 -4.05 -1.07 -2.72
C MET A 152 -3.71 -1.86 -1.44
N LEU A 153 -2.76 -1.37 -0.63
CA LEU A 153 -2.38 -2.00 0.64
C LEU A 153 -3.52 -1.99 1.66
N LEU A 154 -4.30 -0.90 1.71
CA LEU A 154 -5.48 -0.82 2.57
C LEU A 154 -6.55 -1.83 2.16
N GLU A 155 -6.89 -1.90 0.88
CA GLU A 155 -7.83 -2.89 0.36
C GLU A 155 -7.35 -4.33 0.59
N LEU A 156 -6.06 -4.59 0.40
CA LEU A 156 -5.47 -5.90 0.66
C LEU A 156 -5.56 -6.27 2.15
N ALA A 157 -5.23 -5.33 3.03
CA ALA A 157 -5.36 -5.52 4.48
C ALA A 157 -6.81 -5.75 4.91
N GLU A 158 -7.78 -5.04 4.33
CA GLU A 158 -9.21 -5.24 4.61
C GLU A 158 -9.69 -6.64 4.23
N ARG A 159 -9.22 -7.19 3.11
CA ARG A 159 -9.57 -8.53 2.61
C ARG A 159 -9.01 -9.67 3.47
N VAL A 160 -7.95 -9.43 4.23
CA VAL A 160 -7.35 -10.45 5.09
C VAL A 160 -8.27 -10.78 6.26
N ASP A 161 -8.69 -12.04 6.34
CA ASP A 161 -9.48 -12.59 7.43
C ASP A 161 -8.58 -13.17 8.51
N VAL A 162 -8.66 -12.66 9.74
CA VAL A 162 -7.85 -13.13 10.88
C VAL A 162 -8.09 -14.60 11.25
N LYS A 163 -9.24 -15.16 10.85
CA LYS A 163 -9.61 -16.56 11.12
C LYS A 163 -9.04 -17.54 10.09
N LYS A 164 -8.48 -17.05 8.99
CA LYS A 164 -7.87 -17.87 7.93
C LYS A 164 -6.36 -17.92 8.08
N THR A 165 -5.74 -19.01 7.64
CA THR A 165 -4.29 -19.16 7.55
C THR A 165 -3.86 -19.01 6.09
N TYR A 166 -2.82 -18.21 5.86
CA TYR A 166 -2.30 -17.89 4.53
C TYR A 166 -0.92 -18.56 4.33
N GLU A 167 -0.91 -19.90 4.25
CA GLU A 167 0.33 -20.68 4.20
C GLU A 167 1.20 -20.44 2.95
N LYS A 168 0.58 -19.97 1.86
CA LYS A 168 1.27 -19.76 0.58
C LYS A 168 1.62 -18.30 0.30
N SER A 169 1.30 -17.39 1.22
CA SER A 169 1.59 -15.96 1.09
C SER A 169 2.09 -15.38 2.41
N ASP A 170 3.39 -15.15 2.47
CA ASP A 170 4.02 -14.51 3.63
C ASP A 170 3.46 -13.11 3.87
N LEU A 171 3.15 -12.35 2.81
CA LEU A 171 2.56 -11.02 2.92
C LEU A 171 1.19 -11.07 3.59
N LEU A 172 0.29 -11.93 3.11
CA LEU A 172 -1.05 -12.05 3.69
C LEU A 172 -0.99 -12.58 5.13
N GLN A 173 -0.03 -13.47 5.42
CA GLN A 173 0.20 -13.96 6.78
C GLN A 173 0.72 -12.86 7.71
N ILE A 174 1.63 -12.00 7.24
CA ILE A 174 2.11 -10.83 7.99
C ILE A 174 0.95 -9.86 8.25
N LEU A 175 0.15 -9.54 7.23
CA LEU A 175 -1.01 -8.67 7.39
C LEU A 175 -2.02 -9.25 8.39
N ARG A 176 -2.25 -10.56 8.37
CA ARG A 176 -3.08 -11.27 9.36
C ARG A 176 -2.55 -11.12 10.78
N ILE A 177 -1.23 -11.31 10.98
CA ILE A 177 -0.59 -11.13 12.28
C ILE A 177 -0.76 -9.70 12.76
N LEU A 178 -0.43 -8.70 11.93
CA LEU A 178 -0.56 -7.29 12.27
C LEU A 178 -2.02 -6.92 12.64
N LYS A 179 -2.98 -7.50 11.92
CA LYS A 179 -4.41 -7.33 12.19
C LYS A 179 -4.84 -7.96 13.51
N ASN A 180 -4.34 -9.17 13.80
CA ASN A 180 -4.65 -9.91 15.01
C ASN A 180 -4.13 -9.21 16.28
N TYR A 181 -3.03 -8.46 16.16
CA TYR A 181 -2.47 -7.64 17.24
C TYR A 181 -2.94 -6.17 17.21
N ASP A 182 -4.00 -5.85 16.48
CA ASP A 182 -4.56 -4.48 16.34
C ASP A 182 -3.54 -3.43 15.87
N LEU A 183 -2.49 -3.85 15.17
CA LEU A 183 -1.48 -2.96 14.61
C LEU A 183 -1.92 -2.34 13.28
N LEU A 184 -2.82 -3.01 12.54
CA LEU A 184 -3.50 -2.48 11.37
C LEU A 184 -4.91 -2.03 11.76
N ARG A 185 -5.07 -0.73 11.95
CA ARG A 185 -6.38 -0.14 12.24
C ARG A 185 -6.96 0.48 10.98
N SER A 186 -8.25 0.26 10.73
CA SER A 186 -8.94 0.95 9.66
C SER A 186 -8.89 2.46 9.93
N GLY A 187 -8.60 3.28 8.90
CA GLY A 187 -8.44 4.74 9.03
C GLY A 187 -9.64 5.45 9.67
N GLN A 188 -10.78 4.78 9.78
CA GLN A 188 -11.99 5.27 10.43
C GLN A 188 -11.90 5.27 11.98
N MET A 189 -11.03 4.44 12.58
CA MET A 189 -10.86 4.41 14.04
C MET A 189 -9.91 5.48 14.59
N ASP A 190 -9.01 6.02 13.79
CA ASP A 190 -8.08 7.06 14.23
C ASP A 190 -8.76 8.41 14.50
N LEU A 191 -9.87 8.71 13.80
CA LEU A 191 -10.65 9.93 14.02
C LEU A 191 -11.30 9.99 15.41
N PHE A 192 -11.67 8.85 15.98
CA PHE A 192 -12.30 8.78 17.31
C PHE A 192 -11.29 8.74 18.47
N ARG A 193 -10.03 8.40 18.23
CA ARG A 193 -9.00 8.35 19.28
C ARG A 193 -8.35 9.69 19.61
N GLN A 194 -8.25 10.60 18.66
CA GLN A 194 -7.73 11.95 18.92
C GLN A 194 -8.64 12.75 19.87
N THR A 195 -9.95 12.52 19.82
CA THR A 195 -10.90 13.14 20.75
C THR A 195 -10.87 12.56 22.17
N ARG A 196 -10.48 11.29 22.35
CA ARG A 196 -10.44 10.64 23.68
C ARG A 196 -9.18 11.00 24.48
N ARG A 197 -8.06 11.33 23.83
CA ARG A 197 -6.82 11.76 24.50
C ARG A 197 -6.88 13.17 25.07
N ARG A 198 -7.81 14.02 24.60
CA ARG A 198 -8.01 15.38 25.12
C ARG A 198 -8.91 15.47 26.36
N ARG A 199 -9.57 14.39 26.76
CA ARG A 199 -10.54 14.39 27.87
C ARG A 199 -10.06 13.80 29.19
N THR A 200 -8.83 13.35 29.31
CA THR A 200 -8.27 12.78 30.56
C THR A 200 -7.12 13.61 31.15
N ALA A 201 -7.12 14.92 30.94
CA ALA A 201 -6.43 15.83 31.85
C ALA A 201 -7.45 16.26 32.90
N SER A 202 -7.61 15.46 33.94
CA SER A 202 -8.32 15.87 35.16
C SER A 202 -7.52 16.96 35.85
N PRO A 203 -8.17 17.99 36.40
CA PRO A 203 -7.48 18.99 37.18
C PRO A 203 -6.96 18.36 38.48
N THR A 204 -5.74 18.68 38.80
CA THR A 204 -5.08 18.42 40.10
C THR A 204 -5.96 18.95 41.21
N PRO A 205 -6.29 18.19 42.26
CA PRO A 205 -6.94 18.76 43.44
C PRO A 205 -5.96 19.64 44.20
N GLU A 206 -6.42 20.83 44.50
CA GLU A 206 -5.77 21.80 45.37
C GLU A 206 -5.48 21.17 46.74
N SER A 207 -4.31 21.49 47.31
CA SER A 207 -3.85 21.14 48.62
C SER A 207 -4.77 21.78 49.69
N PRO A 208 -5.11 21.06 50.76
CA PRO A 208 -5.77 21.70 51.92
C PRO A 208 -4.78 22.54 52.74
N GLU A 209 -5.27 23.69 53.16
CA GLU A 209 -4.65 24.66 54.04
C GLU A 209 -4.09 24.05 55.33
N GLU A 210 -2.92 24.59 55.73
CA GLU A 210 -2.29 24.41 57.02
C GLU A 210 -3.17 24.99 58.13
N LEU A 211 -3.39 24.22 59.19
CA LEU A 211 -3.87 24.68 60.51
C LEU A 211 -2.74 24.56 61.53
N PRO A 212 -2.68 25.49 62.50
CA PRO A 212 -1.47 25.75 63.25
C PRO A 212 -1.25 24.81 64.45
N LEU A 213 0.04 24.70 64.78
CA LEU A 213 0.62 24.00 65.93
C LEU A 213 0.05 24.50 67.24
N THR A 214 -0.30 23.57 68.16
CA THR A 214 -0.29 23.79 69.60
C THR A 214 0.72 22.84 70.22
N GLU A 215 1.55 23.47 71.02
CA GLU A 215 2.63 22.92 71.83
C GLU A 215 2.12 22.05 72.98
N ASP A 216 3.07 21.35 73.58
CA ASP A 216 3.18 20.70 74.88
C ASP A 216 2.94 19.19 74.95
N THR A 217 3.88 18.43 75.36
CA THR A 217 4.51 18.25 76.66
C THR A 217 5.30 16.93 76.66
N GLU A 218 6.44 16.98 77.25
CA GLU A 218 7.44 15.98 77.58
C GLU A 218 6.86 14.66 78.14
N VAL A 219 7.63 13.57 78.02
CA VAL A 219 8.30 12.86 79.14
C VAL A 219 8.77 11.44 78.76
N HIS A 220 10.06 11.23 78.92
CA HIS A 220 10.84 10.05 79.41
C HIS A 220 10.52 8.60 79.02
N GLY A 221 11.60 7.90 78.81
CA GLY A 221 11.89 6.52 79.20
C GLY A 221 12.63 5.72 78.13
N GLU A 222 13.90 5.73 78.09
CA GLU A 222 14.95 4.76 78.52
C GLU A 222 14.77 3.30 78.06
N GLU A 223 15.87 2.84 77.43
CA GLU A 223 16.49 1.50 77.52
C GLU A 223 15.80 0.36 76.74
N GLU A 224 16.42 -0.54 76.08
CA GLU A 224 17.80 -1.12 76.09
C GLU A 224 17.94 -1.99 74.82
N ASN A 225 19.11 -2.09 74.30
CA ASN A 225 19.67 -3.16 73.46
C ASN A 225 20.06 -4.34 74.40
N PRO A 226 20.35 -5.58 74.00
CA PRO A 226 20.93 -6.08 72.76
C PRO A 226 20.55 -7.54 72.38
N GLY A 227 21.10 -7.93 71.24
CA GLY A 227 21.78 -9.23 71.05
C GLY A 227 20.95 -10.41 70.49
N GLU A 228 21.25 -10.86 69.44
CA GLU A 228 21.98 -11.96 68.86
C GLU A 228 21.80 -12.03 67.34
#